data_eaeceef23a10af023ff6c177f0347bf3
#
_entry.id   eaeceef23a10af023ff6c177f0347bf3
#
_cell.length_a   1.000
_cell.length_b   1.000
_cell.length_c   1.000
_cell.angle_alpha   90.00
_cell.angle_beta   90.00
_cell.angle_gamma   90.00
#
_symmetry.space_group_name_H-M   'P 1'
#
loop_
_entity.id
_entity.type
_entity.pdbx_description
1 polymer ?
#
loop_
_entity_poly.entity_id
_entity_poly.type
_entity_poly.pdbx_seq_one_letter_code
_entity_poly.pdbx_strand_id
1 'polypeptide(L)'
;ANGWIDVDQSTLQHKSFPNIFALGDAINAPNAKTAAAARMQAPVVANNLLYERGVQTDKAIYNGYGSCPLTVERGKVILAEFGYGGKILNSMPTWVLDGTKPSRLAWYLKEKLLPPIYWEGMLKGREWLAKPETQHINK
;
A
#
# COMPACT_ATOMS: atom_id res chain seq x y z
N ALA A 1 -10.86 7.09 21.79
CA ALA A 1 -10.46 6.99 20.38
C ALA A 1 -9.40 8.05 20.13
N ASN A 2 -8.21 7.66 19.72
CA ASN A 2 -7.05 8.56 19.54
C ASN A 2 -7.11 9.37 18.23
N GLY A 3 -8.30 9.71 17.74
CA GLY A 3 -8.48 10.46 16.50
C GLY A 3 -8.31 9.64 15.20
N TRP A 4 -8.14 8.32 15.31
CA TRP A 4 -8.01 7.40 14.18
C TRP A 4 -9.24 6.52 14.04
N ILE A 5 -9.55 6.09 12.82
CA ILE A 5 -10.61 5.11 12.55
C ILE A 5 -10.07 3.72 12.93
N ASP A 6 -10.76 3.02 13.84
CA ASP A 6 -10.34 1.71 14.35
C ASP A 6 -10.72 0.60 13.37
N VAL A 7 -9.78 0.19 12.54
CA VAL A 7 -9.94 -0.88 11.55
C VAL A 7 -9.13 -2.12 11.91
N ASP A 8 -9.58 -3.27 11.42
CA ASP A 8 -8.74 -4.45 11.32
C ASP A 8 -7.60 -4.16 10.32
N GLN A 9 -6.37 -4.42 10.75
CA GLN A 9 -5.18 -4.06 9.97
C GLN A 9 -5.02 -4.82 8.65
N SER A 10 -5.68 -5.98 8.53
CA SER A 10 -5.59 -6.84 7.34
C SER A 10 -6.72 -6.54 6.35
N THR A 11 -7.95 -6.42 6.85
CA THR A 11 -9.14 -6.25 5.99
C THR A 11 -9.52 -4.79 5.78
N LEU A 12 -9.00 -3.88 6.61
CA LEU A 12 -9.31 -2.44 6.61
C LEU A 12 -10.77 -2.12 6.89
N GLN A 13 -11.50 -3.09 7.44
CA GLN A 13 -12.89 -2.98 7.88
C GLN A 13 -12.92 -2.47 9.32
N HIS A 14 -13.86 -1.60 9.66
CA HIS A 14 -14.03 -1.10 11.02
C HIS A 14 -14.40 -2.24 11.96
N LYS A 15 -13.75 -2.33 13.13
CA LYS A 15 -13.92 -3.44 14.06
C LYS A 15 -15.33 -3.58 14.65
N SER A 16 -16.01 -2.45 14.82
CA SER A 16 -17.37 -2.42 15.41
C SER A 16 -18.48 -2.22 14.38
N PHE A 17 -18.20 -1.70 13.20
CA PHE A 17 -19.19 -1.37 12.18
C PHE A 17 -18.81 -2.02 10.84
N PRO A 18 -19.41 -3.19 10.51
CA PRO A 18 -18.98 -3.97 9.34
C PRO A 18 -19.25 -3.31 7.99
N ASN A 19 -20.11 -2.30 7.95
CA ASN A 19 -20.39 -1.50 6.76
C ASN A 19 -19.45 -0.30 6.57
N ILE A 20 -18.49 -0.09 7.48
CA ILE A 20 -17.50 1.01 7.41
C ILE A 20 -16.13 0.44 7.09
N PHE A 21 -15.47 1.06 6.13
CA PHE A 21 -14.08 0.80 5.74
C PHE A 21 -13.30 2.10 5.75
N ALA A 22 -12.00 2.03 6.01
CA ALA A 22 -11.14 3.19 5.94
C ALA A 22 -9.73 2.80 5.48
N LEU A 23 -9.00 3.78 4.92
CA LEU A 23 -7.65 3.60 4.41
C LEU A 23 -6.83 4.89 4.55
N GLY A 24 -5.55 4.80 4.22
CA GLY A 24 -4.62 5.93 4.23
C GLY A 24 -4.26 6.39 5.64
N ASP A 25 -4.10 7.69 5.79
CA ASP A 25 -3.61 8.28 7.02
C ASP A 25 -4.67 8.32 8.14
N ALA A 26 -5.94 8.12 7.81
CA ALA A 26 -7.05 8.17 8.76
C ALA A 26 -7.16 6.94 9.67
N ILE A 27 -6.51 5.84 9.38
CA ILE A 27 -6.67 4.56 10.08
C ILE A 27 -5.62 4.35 11.17
N ASN A 28 -5.97 3.52 12.17
CA ASN A 28 -5.09 3.12 13.27
C ASN A 28 -4.11 1.97 12.93
N ALA A 29 -4.12 1.45 11.69
CA ALA A 29 -3.21 0.37 11.31
C ALA A 29 -1.73 0.79 11.50
N PRO A 30 -0.87 -0.09 12.06
CA PRO A 30 0.51 0.23 12.42
C PRO A 30 1.46 0.14 11.23
N ASN A 31 1.08 0.74 10.10
CA ASN A 31 1.87 0.82 8.88
C ASN A 31 2.45 2.23 8.67
N ALA A 32 3.45 2.34 7.83
CA ALA A 32 3.95 3.64 7.37
C ALA A 32 2.84 4.41 6.62
N LYS A 33 2.55 5.64 7.06
CA LYS A 33 1.55 6.52 6.44
C LYS A 33 2.13 7.15 5.18
N THR A 34 1.95 6.49 4.04
CA THR A 34 2.50 6.89 2.74
C THR A 34 1.47 6.75 1.63
N ALA A 35 1.65 7.50 0.54
CA ALA A 35 0.80 7.37 -0.64
C ALA A 35 0.86 5.95 -1.25
N ALA A 36 2.01 5.29 -1.17
CA ALA A 36 2.17 3.91 -1.60
C ALA A 36 1.33 2.94 -0.75
N ALA A 37 1.24 3.17 0.57
CA ALA A 37 0.37 2.40 1.45
C ALA A 37 -1.10 2.59 1.07
N ALA A 38 -1.56 3.84 0.93
CA ALA A 38 -2.93 4.14 0.52
C ALA A 38 -3.29 3.51 -0.82
N ARG A 39 -2.35 3.52 -1.78
CA ARG A 39 -2.51 2.87 -3.09
C ARG A 39 -2.73 1.36 -2.96
N MET A 40 -1.99 0.67 -2.10
CA MET A 40 -2.15 -0.78 -1.87
C MET A 40 -3.42 -1.10 -1.06
N GLN A 41 -3.85 -0.21 -0.20
CA GLN A 41 -5.04 -0.36 0.62
C GLN A 41 -6.34 -0.17 -0.18
N ALA A 42 -6.36 0.72 -1.17
CA ALA A 42 -7.57 1.05 -1.93
C ALA A 42 -8.22 -0.18 -2.59
N PRO A 43 -7.52 -1.05 -3.33
CA PRO A 43 -8.11 -2.25 -3.91
C PRO A 43 -8.53 -3.28 -2.85
N VAL A 44 -7.88 -3.33 -1.68
CA VAL A 44 -8.31 -4.17 -0.55
C VAL A 44 -9.67 -3.71 -0.03
N VAL A 45 -9.82 -2.41 0.23
CA VAL A 45 -11.10 -1.82 0.66
C VAL A 45 -12.19 -2.06 -0.37
N ALA A 46 -11.91 -1.80 -1.66
CA ALA A 46 -12.88 -2.00 -2.73
C ALA A 46 -13.35 -3.46 -2.81
N ASN A 47 -12.43 -4.42 -2.77
CA ASN A 47 -12.76 -5.84 -2.79
C ASN A 47 -13.59 -6.25 -1.56
N ASN A 48 -13.18 -5.81 -0.37
CA ASN A 48 -13.84 -6.21 0.87
C ASN A 48 -15.24 -5.58 1.01
N LEU A 49 -15.44 -4.38 0.49
CA LEU A 49 -16.76 -3.79 0.38
C LEU A 49 -17.67 -4.61 -0.55
N LEU A 50 -17.17 -5.07 -1.69
CA LEU A 50 -17.90 -5.94 -2.61
C LEU A 50 -18.16 -7.33 -2.00
N TYR A 51 -17.22 -7.85 -1.20
CA TYR A 51 -17.42 -9.09 -0.44
C TYR A 51 -18.57 -8.98 0.57
N GLU A 52 -18.63 -7.90 1.36
CA GLU A 52 -19.72 -7.66 2.30
C GLU A 52 -21.09 -7.51 1.61
N ARG A 53 -21.08 -7.03 0.37
CA ARG A 53 -22.30 -6.95 -0.48
C ARG A 53 -22.64 -8.25 -1.19
N GLY A 54 -21.88 -9.33 -1.01
CA GLY A 54 -22.09 -10.62 -1.65
C GLY A 54 -21.73 -10.68 -3.14
N VAL A 55 -20.97 -9.70 -3.64
CA VAL A 55 -20.53 -9.65 -5.04
C VAL A 55 -19.20 -10.40 -5.24
N GLN A 56 -18.33 -10.39 -4.23
CA GLN A 56 -17.06 -11.14 -4.22
C GLN A 56 -17.15 -12.33 -3.28
N THR A 57 -16.40 -13.39 -3.59
CA THR A 57 -16.35 -14.64 -2.79
C THR A 57 -15.19 -14.67 -1.81
N ASP A 58 -14.14 -13.89 -2.06
CA ASP A 58 -12.91 -13.89 -1.28
C ASP A 58 -12.65 -12.53 -0.67
N LYS A 59 -12.11 -12.51 0.56
CA LYS A 59 -11.63 -11.29 1.19
C LYS A 59 -10.20 -10.97 0.73
N ALA A 60 -9.96 -9.72 0.46
CA ALA A 60 -8.62 -9.19 0.20
C ALA A 60 -7.90 -8.84 1.50
N ILE A 61 -6.57 -9.01 1.49
CA ILE A 61 -5.71 -8.80 2.65
C ILE A 61 -4.64 -7.77 2.33
N TYR A 62 -4.49 -6.80 3.23
CA TYR A 62 -3.40 -5.84 3.22
C TYR A 62 -2.28 -6.33 4.15
N ASN A 63 -1.06 -6.39 3.65
CA ASN A 63 0.11 -6.94 4.35
C ASN A 63 0.98 -5.89 5.06
N GLY A 64 0.48 -4.64 5.16
CA GLY A 64 1.21 -3.55 5.81
C GLY A 64 2.20 -2.82 4.91
N TYR A 65 2.27 -3.13 3.62
CA TYR A 65 3.18 -2.50 2.69
C TYR A 65 3.07 -0.98 2.67
N GLY A 66 4.22 -0.33 2.74
CA GLY A 66 4.37 1.09 2.49
C GLY A 66 5.73 1.36 1.87
N SER A 67 5.86 2.42 1.12
CA SER A 67 7.13 2.82 0.51
C SER A 67 7.30 4.31 0.57
N CYS A 68 8.54 4.74 0.79
CA CYS A 68 8.91 6.13 0.80
C CYS A 68 10.23 6.36 0.02
N PRO A 69 10.18 6.99 -1.15
CA PRO A 69 11.39 7.33 -1.89
C PRO A 69 12.05 8.57 -1.26
N LEU A 70 12.96 8.34 -0.31
CA LEU A 70 13.66 9.36 0.47
C LEU A 70 14.78 10.00 -0.35
N THR A 71 14.64 11.27 -0.68
CA THR A 71 15.72 12.04 -1.32
C THR A 71 16.80 12.38 -0.29
N VAL A 72 18.00 11.85 -0.48
CA VAL A 72 19.14 12.07 0.43
C VAL A 72 20.10 13.15 -0.09
N GLU A 73 20.22 13.23 -1.41
CA GLU A 73 20.95 14.31 -2.10
C GLU A 73 20.41 14.47 -3.54
N ARG A 74 20.85 15.51 -4.23
CA ARG A 74 20.46 15.69 -5.63
C ARG A 74 20.94 14.52 -6.48
N GLY A 75 20.02 13.84 -7.16
CA GLY A 75 20.31 12.68 -8.01
C GLY A 75 20.39 11.36 -7.26
N LYS A 76 20.11 11.29 -5.94
CA LYS A 76 20.09 10.04 -5.18
C LYS A 76 18.90 9.92 -4.23
N VAL A 77 18.28 8.77 -4.27
CA VAL A 77 17.12 8.38 -3.46
C VAL A 77 17.38 7.04 -2.80
N ILE A 78 16.97 6.90 -1.56
CA ILE A 78 16.77 5.60 -0.90
C ILE A 78 15.32 5.22 -1.11
N LEU A 79 15.04 4.10 -1.80
CA LEU A 79 13.69 3.58 -1.95
C LEU A 79 13.38 2.65 -0.79
N ALA A 80 12.98 3.23 0.34
CA ALA A 80 12.65 2.47 1.52
C ALA A 80 11.26 1.84 1.39
N GLU A 81 11.19 0.53 1.58
CA GLU A 81 9.95 -0.26 1.55
C GLU A 81 9.79 -0.97 2.89
N PHE A 82 8.57 -0.95 3.42
CA PHE A 82 8.26 -1.44 4.76
C PHE A 82 7.01 -2.33 4.74
N GLY A 83 6.99 -3.31 5.65
CA GLY A 83 5.80 -4.06 6.03
C GLY A 83 5.44 -3.82 7.48
N TYR A 84 4.45 -4.55 7.98
CA TYR A 84 4.10 -4.53 9.40
C TYR A 84 5.29 -4.90 10.30
N GLY A 85 5.33 -4.28 11.49
CA GLY A 85 6.41 -4.50 12.44
C GLY A 85 7.75 -3.85 12.05
N GLY A 86 7.76 -2.93 11.07
CA GLY A 86 8.99 -2.29 10.59
C GLY A 86 9.87 -3.21 9.73
N LYS A 87 9.32 -4.34 9.26
CA LYS A 87 10.04 -5.26 8.38
C LYS A 87 10.43 -4.54 7.10
N ILE A 88 11.73 -4.52 6.79
CA ILE A 88 12.22 -4.00 5.51
C ILE A 88 11.84 -4.97 4.41
N LEU A 89 11.23 -4.44 3.37
CA LEU A 89 10.86 -5.16 2.16
C LEU A 89 11.72 -4.68 1.00
N ASN A 90 11.92 -5.55 0.02
CA ASN A 90 12.56 -5.19 -1.25
C ASN A 90 11.70 -5.76 -2.38
N SER A 91 10.99 -4.91 -3.11
CA SER A 91 10.19 -5.31 -4.28
C SER A 91 11.06 -5.71 -5.46
N MET A 92 12.32 -5.26 -5.49
CA MET A 92 13.31 -5.62 -6.50
C MET A 92 14.45 -6.43 -5.88
N PRO A 93 15.12 -7.29 -6.68
CA PRO A 93 16.35 -7.94 -6.24
C PRO A 93 17.38 -6.90 -5.77
N THR A 94 18.06 -7.17 -4.66
CA THR A 94 19.01 -6.21 -4.03
C THR A 94 20.20 -5.86 -4.92
N TRP A 95 20.55 -6.73 -5.87
CA TRP A 95 21.60 -6.45 -6.87
C TRP A 95 21.13 -5.45 -7.94
N VAL A 96 19.82 -5.27 -8.13
CA VAL A 96 19.25 -4.23 -9.03
C VAL A 96 19.06 -2.94 -8.26
N LEU A 97 18.38 -3.01 -7.11
CA LEU A 97 18.06 -1.87 -6.28
C LEU A 97 18.05 -2.27 -4.80
N ASP A 98 19.08 -1.85 -4.07
CA ASP A 98 19.15 -2.01 -2.63
C ASP A 98 18.36 -0.86 -1.96
N GLY A 99 17.19 -1.18 -1.43
CA GLY A 99 16.29 -0.22 -0.77
C GLY A 99 16.85 0.41 0.51
N THR A 100 18.05 0.01 0.95
CA THR A 100 18.74 0.58 2.12
C THR A 100 19.83 1.57 1.75
N LYS A 101 20.18 1.69 0.47
CA LYS A 101 21.29 2.52 -0.01
C LYS A 101 20.83 3.60 -0.99
N PRO A 102 21.52 4.77 -0.99
CA PRO A 102 21.27 5.81 -1.98
C PRO A 102 21.56 5.31 -3.40
N SER A 103 20.61 5.50 -4.32
CA SER A 103 20.68 5.03 -5.70
C SER A 103 20.26 6.12 -6.70
N ARG A 104 21.05 6.24 -7.80
CA ARG A 104 20.67 7.05 -8.96
C ARG A 104 19.52 6.42 -9.75
N LEU A 105 19.41 5.09 -9.75
CA LEU A 105 18.30 4.38 -10.38
C LEU A 105 16.98 4.70 -9.65
N ALA A 106 17.00 4.69 -8.31
CA ALA A 106 15.84 5.08 -7.51
C ALA A 106 15.45 6.56 -7.72
N TRP A 107 16.44 7.45 -7.93
CA TRP A 107 16.17 8.83 -8.33
C TRP A 107 15.44 8.89 -9.67
N TYR A 108 15.94 8.19 -10.70
CA TYR A 108 15.30 8.15 -12.01
C TYR A 108 13.87 7.60 -11.94
N LEU A 109 13.65 6.52 -11.18
CA LEU A 109 12.32 5.99 -10.90
C LEU A 109 11.40 7.08 -10.30
N LYS A 110 11.86 7.76 -9.25
CA LYS A 110 11.09 8.81 -8.58
C LYS A 110 10.77 9.99 -9.51
N GLU A 111 11.77 10.47 -10.25
CA GLU A 111 11.64 11.70 -11.03
C GLU A 111 10.92 11.49 -12.38
N LYS A 112 11.17 10.36 -13.04
CA LYS A 112 10.72 10.14 -14.42
C LYS A 112 9.62 9.10 -14.57
N LEU A 113 9.61 8.04 -13.75
CA LEU A 113 8.66 6.94 -13.93
C LEU A 113 7.45 7.03 -12.99
N LEU A 114 7.61 7.41 -11.75
CA LEU A 114 6.47 7.51 -10.82
C LEU A 114 5.43 8.56 -11.25
N PRO A 115 5.78 9.75 -11.76
CA PRO A 115 4.77 10.71 -12.20
C PRO A 115 3.85 10.19 -13.31
N PRO A 116 4.34 9.65 -14.45
CA PRO A 116 3.44 9.09 -15.46
C PRO A 116 2.67 7.87 -14.96
N ILE A 117 3.24 7.00 -14.11
CA ILE A 117 2.51 5.90 -13.47
C ILE A 117 1.34 6.44 -12.65
N TYR A 118 1.55 7.52 -11.90
CA TYR A 118 0.51 8.17 -11.12
C TYR A 118 -0.59 8.76 -12.02
N TRP A 119 -0.22 9.63 -12.96
CA TRP A 119 -1.18 10.39 -13.77
C TRP A 119 -1.89 9.54 -14.82
N GLU A 120 -1.17 8.64 -15.50
CA GLU A 120 -1.71 7.87 -16.62
C GLU A 120 -2.14 6.44 -16.22
N GLY A 121 -1.69 5.96 -15.06
CA GLY A 121 -2.04 4.67 -14.49
C GLY A 121 -3.04 4.81 -13.35
N MET A 122 -2.56 5.14 -12.16
CA MET A 122 -3.35 5.13 -10.92
C MET A 122 -4.63 5.96 -11.02
N LEU A 123 -4.54 7.23 -11.42
CA LEU A 123 -5.72 8.09 -11.50
C LEU A 123 -6.72 7.68 -12.58
N LYS A 124 -6.33 6.80 -13.49
CA LYS A 124 -7.20 6.21 -14.52
C LYS A 124 -7.66 4.78 -14.19
N GLY A 125 -7.45 4.33 -12.95
CA GLY A 125 -7.85 3.00 -12.47
C GLY A 125 -7.04 1.84 -13.06
N ARG A 126 -5.85 2.10 -13.62
CA ARG A 126 -4.95 1.07 -14.16
C ARG A 126 -3.96 0.62 -13.09
N GLU A 127 -4.36 -0.34 -12.27
CA GLU A 127 -3.62 -0.80 -11.10
C GLU A 127 -2.77 -2.05 -11.39
N TRP A 128 -1.69 -1.88 -12.16
CA TRP A 128 -0.86 -3.03 -12.59
C TRP A 128 -0.05 -3.70 -11.49
N LEU A 129 0.31 -2.97 -10.41
CA LEU A 129 1.20 -3.46 -9.35
C LEU A 129 0.56 -3.42 -7.95
N ALA A 130 -0.76 -3.25 -7.86
CA ALA A 130 -1.48 -3.14 -6.59
C ALA A 130 -2.60 -4.18 -6.46
N LYS A 131 -2.51 -5.30 -7.18
CA LYS A 131 -3.48 -6.40 -7.04
C LYS A 131 -3.37 -6.96 -5.61
N PRO A 132 -4.46 -6.97 -4.81
CA PRO A 132 -4.42 -7.47 -3.45
C PRO A 132 -4.30 -8.99 -3.42
N GLU A 133 -3.67 -9.50 -2.36
CA GLU A 133 -3.78 -10.92 -2.01
C GLU A 133 -5.19 -11.21 -1.52
N THR A 134 -5.76 -12.34 -1.91
CA THR A 134 -7.11 -12.77 -1.49
C THR A 134 -7.04 -14.07 -0.72
N GLN A 135 -7.91 -14.20 0.28
CA GLN A 135 -8.10 -15.43 1.05
C GLN A 135 -9.55 -15.90 0.94
N HIS A 136 -9.71 -17.17 0.62
CA HIS A 136 -11.02 -17.81 0.68
C HIS A 136 -11.40 -18.03 2.14
N ILE A 137 -12.47 -17.38 2.60
CA ILE A 137 -13.01 -17.55 3.94
C ILE A 137 -14.25 -18.41 3.80
N ASN A 138 -14.14 -19.68 4.19
CA ASN A 138 -15.31 -20.54 4.32
C ASN A 138 -16.25 -19.92 5.37
N LYS A 139 -17.45 -19.54 4.92
CA LYS A 139 -18.52 -19.04 5.80
C LYS A 139 -19.14 -20.20 6.59
#